data_69992eb29636b61a3d9ae3a0bd187eb4
#
_entry.id   69992eb29636b61a3d9ae3a0bd187eb4
#
_cell.length_a   1.000
_cell.length_b   1.000
_cell.length_c   1.000
_cell.angle_alpha   90.00
_cell.angle_beta   90.00
_cell.angle_gamma   90.00
#
_symmetry.space_group_name_H-M   'P 1'
#
loop_
_entity.id
_entity.type
_entity.pdbx_description
1 polymer ?
#
loop_
_entity_poly.entity_id
_entity_poly.type
_entity_poly.pdbx_seq_one_letter_code
_entity_poly.pdbx_strand_id
1 'polypeptide(L)'
;IKNKENIKLLSVDSKIRTEFENKYYKLQDKLFYEFMQNCGGIIIDNWIRLYGCGELNVVEKNEMIINDYNFDIIMGEDVLGGVFALKDNVVYYYAPDTLKWECLDVYYANFMNWLINDPQNVNLFYKDFRWSTWKHDCEGLNVNQGFSFYPLLVLKYDIEQRSRKIININEIINIGM
;
A
#
# COMPACT_ATOMS: atom_id res chain seq x y z
N ILE A 1 -3.15 14.18 11.96
CA ILE A 1 -3.41 13.79 10.54
C ILE A 1 -4.47 14.71 9.91
N LYS A 2 -5.39 15.31 10.69
CA LYS A 2 -6.59 16.01 10.19
C LYS A 2 -6.38 17.19 9.24
N ASN A 3 -5.16 17.66 8.97
CA ASN A 3 -4.92 18.87 8.16
C ASN A 3 -3.76 18.74 7.15
N LYS A 4 -3.46 17.56 6.67
CA LYS A 4 -2.47 17.38 5.59
C LYS A 4 -3.23 17.17 4.28
N GLU A 5 -3.10 18.11 3.34
CA GLU A 5 -3.79 18.07 2.03
C GLU A 5 -3.53 16.80 1.21
N ASN A 6 -2.38 16.17 1.48
CA ASN A 6 -1.97 14.95 0.78
C ASN A 6 -2.40 13.64 1.47
N ILE A 7 -3.14 13.70 2.60
CA ILE A 7 -3.57 12.50 3.34
C ILE A 7 -5.09 12.48 3.47
N LYS A 8 -5.69 11.40 2.93
CA LYS A 8 -7.12 11.14 3.04
C LYS A 8 -7.35 9.96 3.99
N LEU A 9 -8.13 10.17 5.04
CA LEU A 9 -8.62 9.14 5.94
C LEU A 9 -9.99 8.65 5.47
N LEU A 10 -10.16 7.34 5.39
CA LEU A 10 -11.42 6.70 5.02
C LEU A 10 -12.20 6.31 6.27
N SER A 11 -13.54 6.31 6.14
CA SER A 11 -14.45 5.95 7.22
C SER A 11 -14.44 4.45 7.48
N VAL A 12 -14.57 4.07 8.74
CA VAL A 12 -14.71 2.67 9.16
C VAL A 12 -16.09 2.15 8.76
N ASP A 13 -16.12 0.93 8.22
CA ASP A 13 -17.32 0.11 8.06
C ASP A 13 -17.41 -0.88 9.23
N SER A 14 -18.51 -0.86 9.95
CA SER A 14 -18.72 -1.68 11.16
C SER A 14 -18.76 -3.19 10.86
N LYS A 15 -19.19 -3.60 9.67
CA LYS A 15 -19.23 -5.02 9.28
C LYS A 15 -17.81 -5.54 9.03
N ILE A 16 -17.03 -4.78 8.25
CA ILE A 16 -15.62 -5.10 7.97
C ILE A 16 -14.82 -5.13 9.28
N ARG A 17 -15.08 -4.16 10.17
CA ARG A 17 -14.44 -4.13 11.49
C ARG A 17 -14.73 -5.40 12.29
N THR A 18 -16.00 -5.81 12.38
CA THR A 18 -16.38 -7.03 13.09
C THR A 18 -15.72 -8.27 12.49
N GLU A 19 -15.66 -8.35 11.17
CA GLU A 19 -14.97 -9.44 10.47
C GLU A 19 -13.47 -9.46 10.76
N PHE A 20 -12.82 -8.31 10.72
CA PHE A 20 -11.42 -8.14 11.06
C PHE A 20 -11.12 -8.58 12.50
N GLU A 21 -11.91 -8.11 13.47
CA GLU A 21 -11.78 -8.46 14.89
C GLU A 21 -11.90 -9.99 15.11
N ASN A 22 -12.84 -10.65 14.44
CA ASN A 22 -13.01 -12.09 14.52
C ASN A 22 -11.84 -12.88 13.88
N LYS A 23 -11.36 -12.43 12.74
CA LYS A 23 -10.32 -13.13 11.97
C LYS A 23 -8.93 -12.94 12.56
N TYR A 24 -8.63 -11.74 13.04
CA TYR A 24 -7.29 -11.33 13.47
C TYR A 24 -7.17 -11.13 14.99
N TYR A 25 -8.07 -11.68 15.82
CA TYR A 25 -8.09 -11.51 17.28
C TYR A 25 -6.76 -11.86 17.97
N LYS A 26 -5.96 -12.75 17.41
CA LYS A 26 -4.63 -13.13 17.92
C LYS A 26 -3.59 -12.00 17.82
N LEU A 27 -3.87 -10.99 17.02
CA LEU A 27 -2.98 -9.85 16.78
C LEU A 27 -3.42 -8.60 17.56
N GLN A 28 -4.42 -8.69 18.44
CA GLN A 28 -5.04 -7.57 19.14
C GLN A 28 -4.05 -6.73 19.98
N ASP A 29 -2.94 -7.32 20.44
CA ASP A 29 -1.91 -6.62 21.22
C ASP A 29 -0.89 -5.86 20.33
N LYS A 30 -1.05 -5.91 19.00
CA LYS A 30 -0.17 -5.24 18.07
C LYS A 30 -0.67 -3.84 17.74
N LEU A 31 0.26 -2.89 17.67
CA LEU A 31 -0.07 -1.48 17.36
C LEU A 31 -0.81 -1.32 16.01
N PHE A 32 -0.43 -2.08 14.99
CA PHE A 32 -1.08 -2.02 13.68
C PHE A 32 -2.53 -2.51 13.72
N TYR A 33 -2.87 -3.45 14.61
CA TYR A 33 -4.23 -3.94 14.78
C TYR A 33 -5.16 -2.83 15.26
N GLU A 34 -4.75 -2.09 16.29
CA GLU A 34 -5.52 -0.98 16.83
C GLU A 34 -5.74 0.11 15.75
N PHE A 35 -4.71 0.37 14.94
CA PHE A 35 -4.84 1.29 13.84
C PHE A 35 -5.88 0.80 12.80
N MET A 36 -5.76 -0.44 12.32
CA MET A 36 -6.60 -0.98 11.26
C MET A 36 -8.07 -1.07 11.66
N GLN A 37 -8.37 -1.48 12.90
CA GLN A 37 -9.75 -1.58 13.38
C GLN A 37 -10.44 -0.21 13.54
N ASN A 38 -9.68 0.87 13.76
CA ASN A 38 -10.19 2.22 14.00
C ASN A 38 -10.04 3.16 12.80
N CYS A 39 -9.58 2.66 11.65
CA CYS A 39 -9.41 3.41 10.41
C CYS A 39 -9.98 2.61 9.23
N GLY A 40 -10.70 3.28 8.34
CA GLY A 40 -11.21 2.66 7.10
C GLY A 40 -10.17 2.53 6.00
N GLY A 41 -8.96 3.00 6.26
CA GLY A 41 -7.81 3.06 5.39
C GLY A 41 -7.25 4.47 5.26
N ILE A 42 -6.01 4.57 4.79
CA ILE A 42 -5.35 5.85 4.51
C ILE A 42 -4.86 5.87 3.06
N ILE A 43 -5.08 7.00 2.39
CA ILE A 43 -4.49 7.28 1.09
C ILE A 43 -3.51 8.44 1.26
N ILE A 44 -2.27 8.27 0.81
CA ILE A 44 -1.19 9.26 0.88
C ILE A 44 -0.75 9.63 -0.53
N ASP A 45 -0.79 10.92 -0.87
CA ASP A 45 -0.45 11.47 -2.19
C ASP A 45 -1.25 10.84 -3.36
N ASN A 46 -2.42 10.24 -3.13
CA ASN A 46 -3.12 9.35 -4.06
C ASN A 46 -2.24 8.19 -4.59
N TRP A 47 -1.09 7.95 -3.97
CA TRP A 47 -0.07 6.99 -4.38
C TRP A 47 -0.03 5.74 -3.50
N ILE A 48 0.07 5.92 -2.17
CA ILE A 48 0.13 4.83 -1.20
C ILE A 48 -1.24 4.64 -0.57
N ARG A 49 -1.65 3.40 -0.39
CA ARG A 49 -2.92 3.00 0.23
C ARG A 49 -2.65 2.03 1.35
N LEU A 50 -2.89 2.46 2.59
CA LEU A 50 -2.82 1.60 3.75
C LEU A 50 -4.20 1.05 4.07
N TYR A 51 -4.27 -0.25 4.31
CA TYR A 51 -5.53 -0.95 4.54
C TYR A 51 -6.08 -0.73 5.94
N GLY A 52 -7.39 -0.83 6.05
CA GLY A 52 -8.14 -0.72 7.30
C GLY A 52 -9.53 -1.35 7.17
N CYS A 53 -10.36 -1.09 8.14
CA CYS A 53 -11.73 -1.62 8.17
C CYS A 53 -12.72 -0.70 7.44
N GLY A 54 -12.49 -0.42 6.15
CA GLY A 54 -13.36 0.41 5.31
C GLY A 54 -13.19 0.12 3.83
N GLU A 55 -13.24 1.15 2.99
CA GLU A 55 -13.14 1.00 1.53
C GLU A 55 -11.83 0.33 1.10
N LEU A 56 -10.71 0.56 1.83
CA LEU A 56 -9.47 -0.20 1.69
C LEU A 56 -9.53 -1.42 2.61
N ASN A 57 -10.37 -2.40 2.26
CA ASN A 57 -10.73 -3.54 3.10
C ASN A 57 -9.55 -4.49 3.35
N VAL A 58 -9.01 -4.41 4.59
CA VAL A 58 -7.86 -5.23 5.01
C VAL A 58 -8.16 -6.73 4.97
N VAL A 59 -9.40 -7.15 5.24
CA VAL A 59 -9.77 -8.58 5.24
C VAL A 59 -9.76 -9.12 3.82
N GLU A 60 -10.45 -8.46 2.90
CA GLU A 60 -10.52 -8.83 1.49
C GLU A 60 -9.13 -8.85 0.85
N LYS A 61 -8.32 -7.81 1.09
CA LYS A 61 -6.95 -7.71 0.51
C LYS A 61 -6.04 -8.84 1.00
N ASN A 62 -6.14 -9.23 2.27
CA ASN A 62 -5.36 -10.35 2.81
C ASN A 62 -5.86 -11.73 2.35
N GLU A 63 -7.09 -11.83 1.82
CA GLU A 63 -7.59 -13.06 1.19
C GLU A 63 -7.15 -13.18 -0.26
N MET A 64 -6.95 -12.06 -0.94
CA MET A 64 -6.59 -12.01 -2.36
C MET A 64 -5.09 -12.15 -2.60
N ILE A 65 -4.26 -11.63 -1.69
CA ILE A 65 -2.80 -11.60 -1.86
C ILE A 65 -2.22 -12.87 -1.24
N ILE A 66 -1.47 -13.63 -2.04
CA ILE A 66 -0.81 -14.87 -1.60
C ILE A 66 0.27 -14.53 -0.55
N ASN A 67 0.17 -15.17 0.62
CA ASN A 67 1.08 -14.95 1.74
C ASN A 67 1.99 -16.17 1.97
N ASP A 68 2.86 -16.48 1.03
CA ASP A 68 3.82 -17.59 1.13
C ASP A 68 4.98 -17.33 2.11
N TYR A 69 5.15 -16.07 2.52
CA TYR A 69 6.21 -15.63 3.44
C TYR A 69 5.81 -15.64 4.92
N ASN A 70 4.57 -16.06 5.23
CA ASN A 70 4.00 -16.06 6.58
C ASN A 70 4.10 -14.68 7.25
N PHE A 71 3.68 -13.63 6.56
CA PHE A 71 3.52 -12.31 7.14
C PHE A 71 2.38 -12.32 8.16
N ASP A 72 2.50 -11.50 9.20
CA ASP A 72 1.43 -11.28 10.18
C ASP A 72 0.20 -10.69 9.49
N ILE A 73 0.42 -9.75 8.58
CA ILE A 73 -0.63 -9.10 7.79
C ILE A 73 -0.05 -8.36 6.58
N ILE A 74 -0.82 -8.32 5.50
CA ILE A 74 -0.61 -7.40 4.37
C ILE A 74 -1.27 -6.08 4.74
N MET A 75 -0.50 -4.99 4.76
CA MET A 75 -0.93 -3.72 5.35
C MET A 75 -1.21 -2.61 4.36
N GLY A 76 -0.85 -2.78 3.10
CA GLY A 76 -1.06 -1.73 2.10
C GLY A 76 -0.47 -2.05 0.74
N GLU A 77 -0.70 -1.15 -0.19
CA GLU A 77 -0.23 -1.22 -1.57
C GLU A 77 0.12 0.18 -2.08
N ASP A 78 0.80 0.26 -3.21
CA ASP A 78 0.92 1.48 -3.98
C ASP A 78 0.33 1.34 -5.40
N VAL A 79 0.25 2.44 -6.11
CA VAL A 79 -0.37 2.50 -7.45
C VAL A 79 0.42 1.76 -8.54
N LEU A 80 1.62 1.26 -8.24
CA LEU A 80 2.47 0.50 -9.15
C LEU A 80 2.30 -1.02 -8.99
N GLY A 81 1.51 -1.46 -7.97
CA GLY A 81 1.37 -2.85 -7.57
C GLY A 81 2.42 -3.30 -6.54
N GLY A 82 3.17 -2.36 -5.97
CA GLY A 82 3.98 -2.65 -4.79
C GLY A 82 3.08 -2.94 -3.58
N VAL A 83 3.48 -3.89 -2.74
CA VAL A 83 2.69 -4.35 -1.59
C VAL A 83 3.50 -4.26 -0.31
N PHE A 84 2.90 -3.71 0.75
CA PHE A 84 3.50 -3.63 2.07
C PHE A 84 2.94 -4.72 2.99
N ALA A 85 3.82 -5.40 3.71
CA ALA A 85 3.47 -6.42 4.69
C ALA A 85 4.23 -6.24 6.00
N LEU A 86 3.71 -6.87 7.07
CA LEU A 86 4.35 -6.90 8.37
C LEU A 86 4.71 -8.34 8.75
N LYS A 87 5.90 -8.51 9.32
CA LYS A 87 6.34 -9.72 9.99
C LYS A 87 7.15 -9.32 11.22
N ASP A 88 6.76 -9.82 12.38
CA ASP A 88 7.43 -9.50 13.65
C ASP A 88 7.60 -7.98 13.88
N ASN A 89 6.58 -7.20 13.49
CA ASN A 89 6.56 -5.74 13.54
C ASN A 89 7.56 -5.03 12.60
N VAL A 90 8.24 -5.74 11.71
CA VAL A 90 9.12 -5.20 10.67
C VAL A 90 8.37 -5.12 9.35
N VAL A 91 8.58 -4.03 8.61
CA VAL A 91 7.93 -3.79 7.32
C VAL A 91 8.72 -4.42 6.19
N TYR A 92 7.99 -5.10 5.32
CA TYR A 92 8.47 -5.65 4.06
C TYR A 92 7.73 -4.99 2.90
N TYR A 93 8.39 -4.89 1.77
CA TYR A 93 7.83 -4.35 0.54
C TYR A 93 8.06 -5.32 -0.61
N TYR A 94 6.97 -5.70 -1.28
CA TYR A 94 7.06 -6.39 -2.56
C TYR A 94 7.31 -5.36 -3.65
N ALA A 95 8.53 -5.35 -4.19
CA ALA A 95 8.96 -4.32 -5.12
C ALA A 95 8.59 -4.72 -6.57
N PRO A 96 7.82 -3.91 -7.31
CA PRO A 96 7.31 -4.25 -8.64
C PRO A 96 8.40 -4.26 -9.72
N ASP A 97 9.58 -3.74 -9.44
CA ASP A 97 10.74 -3.75 -10.35
C ASP A 97 11.66 -4.95 -10.15
N THR A 98 11.64 -5.56 -8.99
CA THR A 98 12.45 -6.77 -8.71
C THR A 98 11.58 -8.03 -8.61
N LEU A 99 10.27 -7.90 -8.45
CA LEU A 99 9.30 -8.97 -8.19
C LEU A 99 9.71 -9.81 -6.98
N LYS A 100 10.16 -9.14 -5.93
CA LYS A 100 10.65 -9.79 -4.70
C LYS A 100 10.20 -9.02 -3.47
N TRP A 101 10.04 -9.77 -2.37
CA TRP A 101 9.91 -9.18 -1.06
C TRP A 101 11.26 -8.67 -0.55
N GLU A 102 11.29 -7.42 -0.15
CA GLU A 102 12.46 -6.73 0.40
C GLU A 102 12.15 -6.30 1.83
N CYS A 103 13.03 -6.63 2.77
CA CYS A 103 12.94 -6.12 4.13
C CYS A 103 13.33 -4.65 4.12
N LEU A 104 12.46 -3.76 4.59
CA LEU A 104 12.77 -2.34 4.70
C LEU A 104 13.58 -2.00 5.95
N ASP A 105 13.79 -2.97 6.85
CA ASP A 105 14.51 -2.82 8.11
C ASP A 105 13.98 -1.66 8.98
N VAL A 106 12.67 -1.46 8.93
CA VAL A 106 11.96 -0.44 9.67
C VAL A 106 10.76 -1.04 10.43
N TYR A 107 10.58 -0.64 11.69
CA TYR A 107 9.43 -1.04 12.48
C TYR A 107 8.17 -0.27 12.08
N TYR A 108 7.01 -0.88 12.27
CA TYR A 108 5.71 -0.32 11.89
C TYR A 108 5.50 1.14 12.33
N ALA A 109 5.77 1.46 13.60
CA ALA A 109 5.57 2.82 14.10
C ALA A 109 6.45 3.86 13.39
N ASN A 110 7.70 3.51 13.10
CA ASN A 110 8.64 4.36 12.38
C ASN A 110 8.23 4.51 10.92
N PHE A 111 7.77 3.42 10.29
CA PHE A 111 7.24 3.45 8.94
C PHE A 111 6.01 4.37 8.82
N MET A 112 5.05 4.27 9.74
CA MET A 112 3.90 5.16 9.79
C MET A 112 4.30 6.62 9.99
N ASN A 113 5.28 6.88 10.87
CA ASN A 113 5.81 8.23 11.06
C ASN A 113 6.48 8.76 9.79
N TRP A 114 7.26 7.91 9.12
CA TRP A 114 7.90 8.24 7.84
C TRP A 114 6.87 8.60 6.77
N LEU A 115 5.86 7.76 6.56
CA LEU A 115 4.82 8.00 5.55
C LEU A 115 4.01 9.29 5.83
N ILE A 116 3.72 9.57 7.10
CA ILE A 116 2.84 10.68 7.49
C ILE A 116 3.62 11.99 7.62
N ASN A 117 4.83 11.96 8.16
CA ASN A 117 5.54 13.17 8.58
C ASN A 117 6.78 13.49 7.74
N ASP A 118 7.23 12.61 6.87
CA ASP A 118 8.46 12.78 6.10
C ASP A 118 8.24 12.58 4.59
N PRO A 119 7.55 13.52 3.91
CA PRO A 119 7.27 13.42 2.48
C PRO A 119 8.54 13.45 1.62
N GLN A 120 9.67 13.96 2.14
CA GLN A 120 10.93 13.98 1.41
C GLN A 120 11.50 12.56 1.28
N ASN A 121 11.48 11.77 2.36
CA ASN A 121 11.91 10.37 2.31
C ASN A 121 10.96 9.49 1.49
N VAL A 122 9.64 9.75 1.53
CA VAL A 122 8.68 9.08 0.63
C VAL A 122 9.02 9.40 -0.84
N ASN A 123 9.33 10.66 -1.16
CA ASN A 123 9.75 11.05 -2.50
C ASN A 123 11.07 10.38 -2.90
N LEU A 124 12.01 10.23 -1.98
CA LEU A 124 13.29 9.57 -2.24
C LEU A 124 13.10 8.06 -2.49
N PHE A 125 12.21 7.41 -1.72
CA PHE A 125 11.88 5.99 -1.92
C PHE A 125 11.31 5.72 -3.31
N TYR A 126 10.45 6.60 -3.81
CA TYR A 126 9.81 6.45 -5.12
C TYR A 126 10.49 7.26 -6.25
N LYS A 127 11.69 7.82 -6.06
CA LYS A 127 12.33 8.74 -7.01
C LYS A 127 12.46 8.19 -8.43
N ASP A 128 12.75 6.88 -8.54
CA ASP A 128 12.98 6.21 -9.82
C ASP A 128 11.68 5.70 -10.48
N PHE A 129 10.55 5.84 -9.80
CA PHE A 129 9.23 5.36 -10.21
C PHE A 129 8.22 6.48 -10.46
N ARG A 130 8.53 7.71 -10.03
CA ARG A 130 7.66 8.88 -10.22
C ARG A 130 8.06 9.64 -11.47
N TRP A 131 7.15 9.70 -12.44
CA TRP A 131 7.30 10.48 -13.67
C TRP A 131 6.86 11.94 -13.44
N SER A 132 7.16 12.83 -14.37
CA SER A 132 6.95 14.29 -14.21
C SER A 132 5.50 14.70 -13.89
N THR A 133 4.51 13.97 -14.43
CA THR A 133 3.07 14.26 -14.25
C THR A 133 2.38 13.34 -13.23
N TRP A 134 3.12 12.52 -12.46
CA TRP A 134 2.55 11.48 -11.61
C TRP A 134 1.46 11.99 -10.66
N LYS A 135 1.61 13.19 -10.07
CA LYS A 135 0.60 13.76 -9.16
C LYS A 135 -0.73 13.96 -9.86
N HIS A 136 -0.68 14.62 -11.00
CA HIS A 136 -1.87 14.88 -11.82
C HIS A 136 -2.53 13.58 -12.28
N ASP A 137 -1.73 12.62 -12.75
CA ASP A 137 -2.24 11.33 -13.23
C ASP A 137 -2.89 10.51 -12.10
N CYS A 138 -2.43 10.66 -10.85
CA CYS A 138 -3.00 10.00 -9.68
C CYS A 138 -4.29 10.66 -9.15
N GLU A 139 -4.57 11.93 -9.47
CA GLU A 139 -5.76 12.63 -8.95
C GLU A 139 -7.08 11.98 -9.33
N GLY A 140 -7.13 11.32 -10.50
CA GLY A 140 -8.32 10.67 -11.02
C GLY A 140 -8.49 9.19 -10.61
N LEU A 141 -7.54 8.61 -9.88
CA LEU A 141 -7.60 7.19 -9.50
C LEU A 141 -8.61 6.95 -8.38
N ASN A 142 -9.41 5.90 -8.54
CA ASN A 142 -10.14 5.32 -7.41
C ASN A 142 -9.26 4.30 -6.66
N VAL A 143 -9.73 3.83 -5.51
CA VAL A 143 -8.96 2.93 -4.61
C VAL A 143 -8.61 1.57 -5.22
N ASN A 144 -9.29 1.16 -6.29
CA ASN A 144 -9.06 -0.11 -6.96
C ASN A 144 -8.29 0.02 -8.27
N GLN A 145 -7.68 1.17 -8.54
CA GLN A 145 -6.95 1.44 -9.77
C GLN A 145 -5.47 1.69 -9.52
N GLY A 146 -4.63 1.29 -10.46
CA GLY A 146 -3.19 1.56 -10.48
C GLY A 146 -2.69 1.66 -11.91
N PHE A 147 -1.38 1.77 -12.06
CA PHE A 147 -0.72 1.93 -13.36
C PHE A 147 0.01 0.66 -13.77
N SER A 148 -0.41 0.09 -14.90
CA SER A 148 0.38 -0.89 -15.62
C SER A 148 1.31 -0.18 -16.60
N PHE A 149 2.55 -0.66 -16.71
CA PHE A 149 3.61 -0.06 -17.51
C PHE A 149 4.04 -0.95 -18.66
N TYR A 150 4.38 -0.32 -19.79
CA TYR A 150 5.07 -1.00 -20.89
C TYR A 150 6.24 -0.13 -21.39
N PRO A 151 7.47 -0.67 -21.43
CA PRO A 151 7.92 -1.96 -20.89
C PRO A 151 7.64 -2.13 -19.39
N LEU A 152 7.57 -3.40 -18.91
CA LEU A 152 7.33 -3.71 -17.48
C LEU A 152 8.43 -3.13 -16.58
N LEU A 153 8.08 -2.80 -15.32
CA LEU A 153 9.00 -2.15 -14.36
C LEU A 153 10.28 -2.96 -14.09
N VAL A 154 10.24 -4.28 -14.20
CA VAL A 154 11.40 -5.18 -14.07
C VAL A 154 12.49 -4.95 -15.12
N LEU A 155 12.17 -4.31 -16.24
CA LEU A 155 13.14 -3.99 -17.28
C LEU A 155 13.76 -2.62 -16.98
N LYS A 156 15.09 -2.51 -17.14
CA LYS A 156 15.77 -1.21 -17.03
C LYS A 156 15.35 -0.30 -18.17
N TYR A 157 14.49 0.64 -17.88
CA TYR A 157 13.97 1.60 -18.83
C TYR A 157 13.53 2.87 -18.10
N ASP A 158 13.64 4.02 -18.76
CA ASP A 158 13.27 5.31 -18.17
C ASP A 158 11.76 5.36 -17.90
N ILE A 159 11.38 5.74 -16.69
CA ILE A 159 9.97 5.81 -16.27
C ILE A 159 9.17 6.82 -17.13
N GLU A 160 9.80 7.92 -17.56
CA GLU A 160 9.15 8.92 -18.42
C GLU A 160 8.77 8.38 -19.80
N GLN A 161 9.56 7.47 -20.34
CA GLN A 161 9.38 6.91 -21.68
C GLN A 161 8.45 5.70 -21.70
N ARG A 162 8.00 5.20 -20.53
CA ARG A 162 7.08 4.08 -20.46
C ARG A 162 5.67 4.53 -20.82
N SER A 163 4.97 3.73 -21.62
CA SER A 163 3.52 3.88 -21.72
C SER A 163 2.85 3.41 -20.44
N ARG A 164 1.79 4.09 -20.03
CA ARG A 164 1.05 3.83 -18.81
C ARG A 164 -0.42 3.63 -19.12
N LYS A 165 -1.03 2.66 -18.44
CA LYS A 165 -2.47 2.38 -18.55
C LYS A 165 -3.04 2.19 -17.14
N ILE A 166 -4.15 2.86 -16.87
CA ILE A 166 -4.92 2.64 -15.63
C ILE A 166 -5.69 1.33 -15.79
N ILE A 167 -5.46 0.41 -14.84
CA ILE A 167 -6.18 -0.87 -14.76
C ILE A 167 -6.51 -1.17 -13.28
N ASN A 168 -7.21 -2.27 -13.01
CA ASN A 168 -7.47 -2.72 -11.66
C ASN A 168 -6.16 -3.07 -10.95
N ILE A 169 -5.97 -2.54 -9.74
CA ILE A 169 -4.73 -2.74 -8.96
C ILE A 169 -4.48 -4.22 -8.63
N ASN A 170 -5.54 -4.99 -8.39
CA ASN A 170 -5.42 -6.41 -8.12
C ASN A 170 -4.87 -7.20 -9.33
N GLU A 171 -5.18 -6.75 -10.56
CA GLU A 171 -4.58 -7.34 -11.76
C GLU A 171 -3.08 -7.08 -11.82
N ILE A 172 -2.63 -5.87 -11.44
CA ILE A 172 -1.20 -5.52 -11.41
C ILE A 172 -0.47 -6.39 -10.39
N ILE A 173 -1.00 -6.50 -9.17
CA ILE A 173 -0.44 -7.30 -8.09
C ILE A 173 -0.35 -8.78 -8.49
N ASN A 174 -1.42 -9.36 -9.05
CA ASN A 174 -1.46 -10.76 -9.44
C ASN A 174 -0.53 -11.09 -10.63
N ILE A 175 -0.22 -10.14 -11.50
CA ILE A 175 0.78 -10.34 -12.57
C ILE A 175 2.20 -10.41 -11.97
N GLY A 176 2.45 -9.70 -10.88
CA GLY A 176 3.75 -9.62 -10.22
C GLY A 176 4.03 -10.78 -9.26
N MET A 177 3.02 -11.24 -8.56
CA MET A 177 3.08 -12.34 -7.57
C MET A 177 2.68 -13.66 -8.19
#